data_a28823828422efc846c0df76c949ab61
#
_entry.id   a28823828422efc846c0df76c949ab61
#
_cell.length_a   1.000
_cell.length_b   1.000
_cell.length_c   1.000
_cell.angle_alpha   90.00
_cell.angle_beta   90.00
_cell.angle_gamma   90.00
#
_symmetry.space_group_name_H-M   'P 1'
#
loop_
_entity.id
_entity.type
_entity.pdbx_description
1 polymer ?
#
loop_
_entity_poly.entity_id
_entity_poly.type
_entity_poly.pdbx_seq_one_letter_code
_entity_poly.pdbx_strand_id
1 'polypeptide(L)'
;EGFLARPRHVEVQILGDGAGNVVAVDTRDCSLQRRNQKLIEEAPAPFLPPETTRALEDAAVAICSRAHYESAGTVEFLVDPDGTMSFMEVNTRIQVEHPVTEEVTGVDLVAAQLAIAEGAHVTDIPGLEHGTPVPHGHAIEFRINAEDPSLGFVPFPGIVERLNVPTGPGIRFDSGVAQGGAIPGQFDSMIAKLI
;
A
#
# COMPACT_ATOMS: atom_id res chain seq x y z
N GLU A 1 -18.54 20.44 -0.65
CA GLU A 1 -17.52 19.54 -0.07
C GLU A 1 -17.12 20.06 1.31
N GLY A 2 -17.00 19.15 2.29
CA GLY A 2 -16.48 19.49 3.62
C GLY A 2 -14.96 19.63 3.57
N PHE A 3 -14.40 20.56 4.36
CA PHE A 3 -12.97 20.68 4.58
C PHE A 3 -12.59 19.92 5.85
N LEU A 4 -11.65 19.00 5.75
CA LEU A 4 -11.07 18.27 6.87
C LEU A 4 -9.75 18.92 7.28
N ALA A 5 -9.63 19.33 8.54
CA ALA A 5 -8.51 20.18 8.96
C ALA A 5 -7.19 19.41 9.12
N ARG A 6 -7.21 18.18 9.59
CA ARG A 6 -6.04 17.34 9.82
C ARG A 6 -6.40 15.85 9.71
N PRO A 7 -6.95 15.41 8.59
CA PRO A 7 -7.31 14.01 8.42
C PRO A 7 -6.05 13.16 8.27
N ARG A 8 -6.16 11.91 8.71
CA ARG A 8 -5.21 10.86 8.34
C ARG A 8 -5.63 10.28 7.00
N HIS A 9 -4.67 9.96 6.16
CA HIS A 9 -4.89 9.20 4.94
C HIS A 9 -4.72 7.72 5.27
N VAL A 10 -5.84 7.03 5.41
CA VAL A 10 -5.88 5.59 5.72
C VAL A 10 -6.48 4.86 4.54
N GLU A 11 -5.92 3.73 4.21
CA GLU A 11 -6.37 2.91 3.09
C GLU A 11 -6.53 1.45 3.49
N VAL A 12 -7.38 0.74 2.76
CA VAL A 12 -7.65 -0.69 2.95
C VAL A 12 -7.23 -1.46 1.71
N GLN A 13 -6.27 -2.37 1.87
CA GLN A 13 -5.91 -3.34 0.83
C GLN A 13 -7.02 -4.37 0.68
N ILE A 14 -7.51 -4.55 -0.53
CA ILE A 14 -8.49 -5.57 -0.85
C ILE A 14 -7.98 -6.54 -1.91
N LEU A 15 -8.53 -7.74 -1.89
CA LEU A 15 -8.46 -8.74 -2.97
C LEU A 15 -9.88 -9.19 -3.31
N GLY A 16 -10.21 -9.25 -4.59
CA GLY A 16 -11.49 -9.71 -5.10
C GLY A 16 -11.32 -10.72 -6.22
N ASP A 17 -12.26 -11.67 -6.35
CA ASP A 17 -12.21 -12.76 -7.36
C ASP A 17 -13.16 -12.54 -8.55
N GLY A 18 -13.75 -11.37 -8.69
CA GLY A 18 -14.73 -11.09 -9.76
C GLY A 18 -16.11 -11.73 -9.58
N ALA A 19 -16.23 -12.71 -8.69
CA ALA A 19 -17.49 -13.38 -8.39
C ALA A 19 -18.32 -12.68 -7.30
N GLY A 20 -17.79 -11.56 -6.77
CA GLY A 20 -18.39 -10.81 -5.67
C GLY A 20 -17.79 -11.13 -4.30
N ASN A 21 -16.87 -12.08 -4.22
CA ASN A 21 -16.13 -12.32 -2.99
C ASN A 21 -14.96 -11.34 -2.92
N VAL A 22 -14.91 -10.56 -1.86
CA VAL A 22 -13.86 -9.58 -1.58
C VAL A 22 -13.42 -9.72 -0.14
N VAL A 23 -12.12 -9.67 0.09
CA VAL A 23 -11.50 -9.71 1.41
C VAL A 23 -10.70 -8.43 1.62
N ALA A 24 -10.86 -7.79 2.78
CA ALA A 24 -9.92 -6.79 3.28
C ALA A 24 -8.71 -7.52 3.82
N VAL A 25 -7.51 -7.17 3.33
CA VAL A 25 -6.27 -7.84 3.75
C VAL A 25 -5.66 -7.15 4.95
N ASP A 26 -5.60 -5.81 4.92
CA ASP A 26 -5.12 -4.98 6.03
C ASP A 26 -5.32 -3.49 5.74
N THR A 27 -5.06 -2.66 6.74
CA THR A 27 -5.05 -1.19 6.65
C THR A 27 -3.64 -0.64 6.57
N ARG A 28 -3.47 0.49 5.87
CA ARG A 28 -2.23 1.26 5.84
C ARG A 28 -2.47 2.72 6.21
N ASP A 29 -1.52 3.34 6.89
CA ASP A 29 -1.47 4.79 7.03
C ASP A 29 -0.48 5.38 6.03
N CYS A 30 -0.95 6.29 5.22
CA CYS A 30 -0.20 6.98 4.19
C CYS A 30 -0.17 8.50 4.39
N SER A 31 -0.29 8.96 5.63
CA SER A 31 -0.40 10.38 5.95
C SER A 31 0.91 11.16 5.77
N LEU A 32 2.07 10.48 5.81
CA LEU A 32 3.36 11.14 5.62
C LEU A 32 3.63 11.39 4.15
N GLN A 33 3.30 12.60 3.73
CA GLN A 33 3.33 13.04 2.33
C GLN A 33 4.08 14.36 2.17
N ARG A 34 4.64 14.55 0.98
CA ARG A 34 5.17 15.83 0.53
C ARG A 34 4.46 16.24 -0.76
N ARG A 35 3.76 17.38 -0.75
CA ARG A 35 2.99 17.89 -1.90
C ARG A 35 2.00 16.84 -2.45
N ASN A 36 1.27 16.17 -1.54
CA ASN A 36 0.32 15.10 -1.84
C ASN A 36 0.96 13.83 -2.46
N GLN A 37 2.27 13.66 -2.34
CA GLN A 37 2.96 12.44 -2.73
C GLN A 37 3.38 11.66 -1.48
N LYS A 38 2.94 10.42 -1.37
CA LYS A 38 3.30 9.51 -0.28
C LYS A 38 4.82 9.32 -0.22
N LEU A 39 5.41 9.34 0.98
CA LEU A 39 6.84 9.17 1.21
C LEU A 39 7.14 8.02 2.16
N ILE A 40 6.30 7.86 3.18
CA ILE A 40 6.42 6.82 4.19
C ILE A 40 5.03 6.26 4.43
N GLU A 41 4.91 4.96 4.38
CA GLU A 41 3.69 4.22 4.62
C GLU A 41 3.93 3.17 5.71
N GLU A 42 2.89 2.87 6.49
CA GLU A 42 2.98 1.87 7.55
C GLU A 42 1.74 0.98 7.65
N ALA A 43 1.92 -0.25 8.04
CA ALA A 43 0.88 -1.24 8.25
C ALA A 43 1.09 -2.04 9.56
N PRO A 44 0.02 -2.42 10.27
CA PRO A 44 -1.35 -1.87 10.13
C PRO A 44 -1.38 -0.37 10.43
N ALA A 45 -2.41 0.35 9.96
CA ALA A 45 -2.58 1.77 10.29
C ALA A 45 -2.61 1.97 11.82
N PRO A 46 -1.62 2.66 12.42
CA PRO A 46 -1.47 2.70 13.88
C PRO A 46 -2.52 3.61 14.53
N PHE A 47 -2.75 3.39 15.83
CA PHE A 47 -3.59 4.27 16.68
C PHE A 47 -5.03 4.46 16.18
N LEU A 48 -5.55 3.56 15.35
CA LEU A 48 -6.97 3.51 15.02
C LEU A 48 -7.72 2.73 16.10
N PRO A 49 -8.88 3.23 16.57
CA PRO A 49 -9.78 2.40 17.37
C PRO A 49 -10.21 1.14 16.59
N PRO A 50 -10.32 -0.03 17.23
CA PRO A 50 -10.71 -1.28 16.55
C PRO A 50 -12.05 -1.18 15.80
N GLU A 51 -12.97 -0.37 16.29
CA GLU A 51 -14.25 -0.09 15.63
C GLU A 51 -14.07 0.71 14.32
N THR A 52 -13.13 1.66 14.29
CA THR A 52 -12.81 2.43 13.10
C THR A 52 -12.14 1.55 12.06
N THR A 53 -11.19 0.71 12.46
CA THR A 53 -10.53 -0.26 11.56
C THR A 53 -11.57 -1.15 10.89
N ARG A 54 -12.46 -1.77 11.69
CA ARG A 54 -13.53 -2.62 11.16
C ARG A 54 -14.47 -1.87 10.21
N ALA A 55 -14.85 -0.65 10.56
CA ALA A 55 -15.74 0.14 9.72
C ALA A 55 -15.10 0.49 8.36
N LEU A 56 -13.78 0.76 8.32
CA LEU A 56 -13.03 0.97 7.09
C LEU A 56 -12.99 -0.30 6.24
N GLU A 57 -12.68 -1.45 6.84
CA GLU A 57 -12.64 -2.75 6.17
C GLU A 57 -14.01 -3.15 5.62
N ASP A 58 -15.07 -3.03 6.43
CA ASP A 58 -16.45 -3.32 6.03
C ASP A 58 -16.90 -2.43 4.86
N ALA A 59 -16.57 -1.13 4.91
CA ALA A 59 -16.89 -0.21 3.83
C ALA A 59 -16.16 -0.56 2.53
N ALA A 60 -14.87 -0.89 2.62
CA ALA A 60 -14.06 -1.28 1.47
C ALA A 60 -14.59 -2.56 0.82
N VAL A 61 -14.89 -3.57 1.63
CA VAL A 61 -15.48 -4.84 1.17
C VAL A 61 -16.86 -4.59 0.52
N ALA A 62 -17.73 -3.78 1.14
CA ALA A 62 -19.05 -3.50 0.62
C ALA A 62 -19.01 -2.78 -0.75
N ILE A 63 -18.11 -1.80 -0.91
CA ILE A 63 -17.91 -1.07 -2.17
C ILE A 63 -17.46 -2.03 -3.27
N CYS A 64 -16.41 -2.80 -3.00
CA CYS A 64 -15.76 -3.64 -3.99
C CYS A 64 -16.57 -4.91 -4.34
N SER A 65 -17.31 -5.49 -3.37
CA SER A 65 -18.23 -6.61 -3.64
C SER A 65 -19.37 -6.20 -4.57
N ARG A 66 -19.94 -5.00 -4.38
CA ARG A 66 -21.00 -4.50 -5.28
C ARG A 66 -20.50 -4.24 -6.70
N ALA A 67 -19.21 -3.95 -6.85
CA ALA A 67 -18.58 -3.75 -8.15
C ALA A 67 -18.10 -5.07 -8.78
N HIS A 68 -18.28 -6.22 -8.12
CA HIS A 68 -17.67 -7.50 -8.54
C HIS A 68 -16.17 -7.32 -8.85
N TYR A 69 -15.48 -6.66 -7.92
CA TYR A 69 -14.08 -6.32 -8.12
C TYR A 69 -13.22 -7.58 -8.29
N GLU A 70 -12.27 -7.51 -9.21
CA GLU A 70 -11.33 -8.60 -9.51
C GLU A 70 -9.88 -8.10 -9.35
N SER A 71 -9.02 -8.92 -8.74
CA SER A 71 -7.60 -8.65 -8.49
C SER A 71 -7.34 -7.84 -7.21
N ALA A 72 -6.11 -7.32 -7.05
CA ALA A 72 -5.74 -6.44 -5.95
C ALA A 72 -6.21 -5.00 -6.21
N GLY A 73 -6.73 -4.37 -5.18
CA GLY A 73 -7.11 -2.97 -5.19
C GLY A 73 -6.98 -2.35 -3.81
N THR A 74 -7.10 -1.05 -3.76
CA THR A 74 -7.01 -0.30 -2.51
C THR A 74 -8.12 0.73 -2.44
N VAL A 75 -8.81 0.78 -1.31
CA VAL A 75 -9.85 1.79 -1.04
C VAL A 75 -9.27 2.83 -0.09
N GLU A 76 -9.21 4.08 -0.52
CA GLU A 76 -8.63 5.19 0.23
C GLU A 76 -9.69 6.00 0.96
N PHE A 77 -9.37 6.37 2.20
CA PHE A 77 -10.22 7.16 3.08
C PHE A 77 -9.43 8.28 3.75
N LEU A 78 -10.14 9.36 4.09
CA LEU A 78 -9.69 10.34 5.07
C LEU A 78 -10.38 10.06 6.40
N VAL A 79 -9.60 9.98 7.46
CA VAL A 79 -10.10 9.72 8.82
C VAL A 79 -9.77 10.91 9.71
N ASP A 80 -10.78 11.59 10.19
CA ASP A 80 -10.64 12.72 11.11
C ASP A 80 -10.29 12.25 12.54
N PRO A 81 -9.73 13.15 13.39
CA PRO A 81 -9.42 12.83 14.77
C PRO A 81 -10.61 12.35 15.62
N ASP A 82 -11.84 12.68 15.24
CA ASP A 82 -13.08 12.20 15.89
C ASP A 82 -13.53 10.82 15.41
N GLY A 83 -12.80 10.21 14.45
CA GLY A 83 -13.13 8.91 13.86
C GLY A 83 -14.08 8.97 12.67
N THR A 84 -14.51 10.15 12.25
CA THR A 84 -15.32 10.31 11.04
C THR A 84 -14.51 9.89 9.81
N MET A 85 -15.09 9.00 8.98
CA MET A 85 -14.46 8.48 7.77
C MET A 85 -15.08 9.12 6.54
N SER A 86 -14.24 9.54 5.61
CA SER A 86 -14.66 10.04 4.30
C SER A 86 -14.01 9.22 3.20
N PHE A 87 -14.81 8.57 2.36
CA PHE A 87 -14.33 7.87 1.17
C PHE A 87 -13.67 8.85 0.20
N MET A 88 -12.52 8.47 -0.35
CA MET A 88 -11.82 9.23 -1.38
C MET A 88 -11.96 8.57 -2.76
N GLU A 89 -11.31 7.43 -2.93
CA GLU A 89 -11.27 6.73 -4.22
C GLU A 89 -10.96 5.24 -4.06
N VAL A 90 -11.10 4.50 -5.16
CA VAL A 90 -10.60 3.13 -5.29
C VAL A 90 -9.47 3.13 -6.31
N ASN A 91 -8.29 2.69 -5.91
CA ASN A 91 -7.19 2.42 -6.83
C ASN A 91 -7.31 0.98 -7.34
N THR A 92 -7.67 0.84 -8.62
CA THR A 92 -7.94 -0.46 -9.25
C THR A 92 -6.67 -1.13 -9.76
N ARG A 93 -5.67 -1.20 -8.92
CA ARG A 93 -4.33 -1.77 -9.19
C ARG A 93 -3.61 -2.05 -7.88
N ILE A 94 -2.52 -2.82 -7.95
CA ILE A 94 -1.57 -2.88 -6.85
C ILE A 94 -0.89 -1.51 -6.67
N GLN A 95 -0.59 -1.14 -5.44
CA GLN A 95 0.08 0.11 -5.11
C GLN A 95 1.54 -0.11 -4.72
N VAL A 96 2.32 0.98 -4.69
CA VAL A 96 3.75 0.97 -4.32
C VAL A 96 3.94 0.38 -2.93
N GLU A 97 3.08 0.77 -2.00
CA GLU A 97 3.10 0.46 -0.57
C GLU A 97 2.55 -0.93 -0.18
N HIS A 98 2.22 -1.79 -1.16
CA HIS A 98 1.75 -3.16 -0.87
C HIS A 98 2.71 -4.00 0.00
N PRO A 99 4.05 -3.81 -0.06
CA PRO A 99 4.97 -4.61 0.74
C PRO A 99 4.75 -4.53 2.24
N VAL A 100 4.33 -3.39 2.81
CA VAL A 100 4.08 -3.32 4.25
C VAL A 100 2.93 -4.23 4.68
N THR A 101 1.90 -4.39 3.84
CA THR A 101 0.82 -5.34 4.07
C THR A 101 1.30 -6.79 3.95
N GLU A 102 2.14 -7.10 2.96
CA GLU A 102 2.74 -8.43 2.81
C GLU A 102 3.56 -8.83 4.03
N GLU A 103 4.39 -7.90 4.55
CA GLU A 103 5.25 -8.16 5.71
C GLU A 103 4.45 -8.47 6.99
N VAL A 104 3.32 -7.79 7.22
CA VAL A 104 2.53 -8.00 8.45
C VAL A 104 1.50 -9.12 8.33
N THR A 105 1.07 -9.48 7.12
CA THR A 105 0.03 -10.51 6.91
C THR A 105 0.58 -11.84 6.41
N GLY A 106 1.77 -11.84 5.78
CA GLY A 106 2.33 -12.99 5.11
C GLY A 106 1.64 -13.35 3.78
N VAL A 107 0.71 -12.51 3.31
CA VAL A 107 0.00 -12.72 2.02
C VAL A 107 0.83 -12.11 0.90
N ASP A 108 1.26 -12.91 -0.07
CA ASP A 108 1.90 -12.43 -1.31
C ASP A 108 0.83 -11.87 -2.25
N LEU A 109 0.69 -10.56 -2.26
CA LEU A 109 -0.35 -9.86 -3.04
C LEU A 109 -0.12 -9.97 -4.56
N VAL A 110 1.13 -10.05 -4.99
CA VAL A 110 1.46 -10.20 -6.41
C VAL A 110 1.13 -11.62 -6.88
N ALA A 111 1.51 -12.63 -6.11
CA ALA A 111 1.13 -14.01 -6.41
C ALA A 111 -0.39 -14.21 -6.36
N ALA A 112 -1.08 -13.57 -5.43
CA ALA A 112 -2.54 -13.57 -5.33
C ALA A 112 -3.21 -13.00 -6.58
N GLN A 113 -2.70 -11.89 -7.14
CA GLN A 113 -3.20 -11.32 -8.39
C GLN A 113 -3.11 -12.32 -9.55
N LEU A 114 -1.97 -13.03 -9.66
CA LEU A 114 -1.78 -14.03 -10.71
C LEU A 114 -2.72 -15.23 -10.54
N ALA A 115 -2.85 -15.74 -9.32
CA ALA A 115 -3.76 -16.85 -9.02
C ALA A 115 -5.23 -16.48 -9.32
N ILE A 116 -5.68 -15.29 -8.94
CA ILE A 116 -7.02 -14.80 -9.25
C ILE A 116 -7.22 -14.68 -10.77
N ALA A 117 -6.24 -14.17 -11.50
CA ALA A 117 -6.30 -14.08 -12.96
C ALA A 117 -6.34 -15.47 -13.64
N GLU A 118 -5.85 -16.52 -12.98
CA GLU A 118 -5.96 -17.93 -13.39
C GLU A 118 -7.30 -18.56 -12.95
N GLY A 119 -8.15 -17.84 -12.21
CA GLY A 119 -9.49 -18.27 -11.79
C GLY A 119 -9.59 -18.80 -10.37
N ALA A 120 -8.58 -18.56 -9.51
CA ALA A 120 -8.67 -18.90 -8.09
C ALA A 120 -9.69 -17.99 -7.37
N HIS A 121 -10.37 -18.53 -6.36
CA HIS A 121 -11.16 -17.72 -5.43
C HIS A 121 -10.26 -17.07 -4.38
N VAL A 122 -10.71 -15.96 -3.78
CA VAL A 122 -9.95 -15.29 -2.71
C VAL A 122 -9.67 -16.21 -1.53
N THR A 123 -10.55 -17.16 -1.24
CA THR A 123 -10.37 -18.16 -0.18
C THR A 123 -9.35 -19.27 -0.51
N ASP A 124 -8.92 -19.35 -1.77
CA ASP A 124 -7.88 -20.29 -2.19
C ASP A 124 -6.47 -19.68 -2.03
N ILE A 125 -6.40 -18.39 -1.74
CA ILE A 125 -5.14 -17.68 -1.54
C ILE A 125 -4.58 -18.02 -0.16
N PRO A 126 -3.30 -18.47 -0.07
CA PRO A 126 -2.67 -18.73 1.21
C PRO A 126 -2.73 -17.56 2.18
N GLY A 127 -3.21 -17.79 3.38
CA GLY A 127 -3.41 -16.79 4.42
C GLY A 127 -4.79 -16.10 4.40
N LEU A 128 -5.65 -16.39 3.39
CA LEU A 128 -7.00 -15.83 3.27
C LEU A 128 -8.12 -16.89 3.38
N GLU A 129 -7.79 -18.12 3.75
CA GLU A 129 -8.73 -19.25 3.84
C GLU A 129 -9.91 -18.97 4.81
N HIS A 130 -9.70 -18.07 5.74
CA HIS A 130 -10.68 -17.70 6.78
C HIS A 130 -11.14 -16.23 6.69
N GLY A 131 -10.87 -15.56 5.58
CA GLY A 131 -11.19 -14.13 5.36
C GLY A 131 -10.04 -13.22 5.74
N THR A 132 -10.35 -12.05 6.32
CA THR A 132 -9.36 -11.05 6.71
C THR A 132 -8.28 -11.63 7.64
N PRO A 133 -7.00 -11.57 7.28
CA PRO A 133 -5.92 -12.11 8.10
C PRO A 133 -5.72 -11.24 9.36
N VAL A 134 -5.13 -11.84 10.38
CA VAL A 134 -4.70 -11.09 11.57
C VAL A 134 -3.25 -10.64 11.33
N PRO A 135 -2.98 -9.34 11.29
CA PRO A 135 -1.63 -8.85 11.08
C PRO A 135 -0.71 -9.17 12.27
N HIS A 136 0.55 -9.47 11.99
CA HIS A 136 1.58 -9.76 12.97
C HIS A 136 2.70 -8.73 12.89
N GLY A 137 2.95 -8.04 14.01
CA GLY A 137 3.99 -7.01 14.07
C GLY A 137 3.57 -5.71 13.41
N HIS A 138 4.55 -5.01 12.85
CA HIS A 138 4.38 -3.72 12.22
C HIS A 138 5.45 -3.54 11.14
N ALA A 139 5.10 -2.95 10.01
CA ALA A 139 6.03 -2.67 8.91
C ALA A 139 5.94 -1.20 8.49
N ILE A 140 7.07 -0.63 8.11
CA ILE A 140 7.17 0.75 7.61
C ILE A 140 7.95 0.72 6.31
N GLU A 141 7.37 1.29 5.25
CA GLU A 141 8.03 1.48 3.97
C GLU A 141 8.52 2.92 3.83
N PHE A 142 9.73 3.07 3.29
CA PHE A 142 10.29 4.35 2.87
C PHE A 142 10.49 4.33 1.37
N ARG A 143 9.92 5.30 0.66
CA ARG A 143 10.20 5.50 -0.76
C ARG A 143 11.55 6.16 -0.94
N ILE A 144 12.44 5.54 -1.66
CA ILE A 144 13.77 6.08 -1.98
C ILE A 144 13.70 6.72 -3.35
N ASN A 145 13.76 8.05 -3.37
CA ASN A 145 13.62 8.86 -4.58
C ASN A 145 14.97 9.47 -4.97
N ALA A 146 15.27 9.44 -6.28
CA ALA A 146 16.39 10.18 -6.87
C ALA A 146 15.99 11.64 -7.06
N GLU A 147 16.17 12.45 -6.03
CA GLU A 147 15.78 13.86 -5.97
C GLU A 147 16.89 14.70 -5.35
N ASP A 148 17.00 15.97 -5.77
CA ASP A 148 17.95 16.92 -5.19
C ASP A 148 17.27 17.78 -4.11
N PRO A 149 17.57 17.58 -2.81
CA PRO A 149 16.99 18.37 -1.74
C PRO A 149 17.38 19.86 -1.82
N SER A 150 18.55 20.20 -2.35
CA SER A 150 19.04 21.56 -2.45
C SER A 150 18.26 22.39 -3.47
N LEU A 151 17.68 21.73 -4.45
CA LEU A 151 16.84 22.31 -5.49
C LEU A 151 15.34 22.12 -5.26
N GLY A 152 14.94 21.85 -4.01
CA GLY A 152 13.53 21.66 -3.64
C GLY A 152 12.96 20.31 -4.07
N PHE A 153 13.79 19.26 -4.07
CA PHE A 153 13.42 17.89 -4.40
C PHE A 153 12.96 17.70 -5.85
N VAL A 154 13.62 18.38 -6.79
CA VAL A 154 13.41 18.06 -8.20
C VAL A 154 14.00 16.69 -8.53
N PRO A 155 13.40 15.91 -9.47
CA PRO A 155 13.99 14.68 -9.95
C PRO A 155 15.43 14.87 -10.43
N PHE A 156 16.31 13.95 -10.05
CA PHE A 156 17.74 14.01 -10.39
C PHE A 156 18.16 12.73 -11.12
N PRO A 157 17.91 12.63 -12.43
CA PRO A 157 18.32 11.49 -13.23
C PRO A 157 19.85 11.41 -13.33
N GLY A 158 20.39 10.20 -13.51
CA GLY A 158 21.83 9.99 -13.60
C GLY A 158 22.22 8.54 -13.50
N ILE A 159 23.50 8.29 -13.22
CA ILE A 159 24.03 6.95 -13.00
C ILE A 159 24.13 6.68 -11.49
N VAL A 160 23.70 5.48 -11.08
CA VAL A 160 23.88 5.01 -9.70
C VAL A 160 25.35 4.60 -9.51
N GLU A 161 26.18 5.54 -9.09
CA GLU A 161 27.63 5.27 -8.90
C GLU A 161 27.89 4.26 -7.79
N ARG A 162 27.10 4.33 -6.72
CA ARG A 162 27.22 3.46 -5.56
C ARG A 162 25.86 3.11 -4.99
N LEU A 163 25.63 1.81 -4.73
CA LEU A 163 24.43 1.29 -4.07
C LEU A 163 24.82 0.33 -2.95
N ASN A 164 24.65 0.76 -1.72
CA ASN A 164 24.84 -0.09 -0.54
C ASN A 164 23.46 -0.39 0.03
N VAL A 165 22.99 -1.61 -0.20
CA VAL A 165 21.69 -2.07 0.28
C VAL A 165 21.84 -2.55 1.72
N PRO A 166 21.03 -2.04 2.68
CA PRO A 166 21.00 -2.61 4.02
C PRO A 166 20.42 -4.03 3.97
N THR A 167 20.92 -4.90 4.83
CA THR A 167 20.48 -6.29 4.92
C THR A 167 20.36 -6.71 6.38
N GLY A 168 19.52 -7.69 6.66
CA GLY A 168 19.34 -8.27 7.99
C GLY A 168 17.90 -8.67 8.27
N PRO A 169 17.64 -9.31 9.41
CA PRO A 169 16.29 -9.64 9.83
C PRO A 169 15.40 -8.39 9.91
N GLY A 170 14.18 -8.45 9.35
CA GLY A 170 13.24 -7.34 9.35
C GLY A 170 13.57 -6.23 8.35
N ILE A 171 14.46 -6.48 7.38
CA ILE A 171 14.75 -5.53 6.30
C ILE A 171 14.43 -6.19 4.97
N ARG A 172 13.53 -5.55 4.21
CA ARG A 172 13.25 -5.84 2.80
C ARG A 172 13.64 -4.65 1.96
N PHE A 173 14.23 -4.89 0.80
CA PHE A 173 14.63 -3.84 -0.14
C PHE A 173 14.22 -4.23 -1.55
N ASP A 174 13.23 -3.53 -2.09
CA ASP A 174 12.74 -3.72 -3.46
C ASP A 174 13.28 -2.58 -4.33
N SER A 175 14.04 -2.89 -5.37
CA SER A 175 14.71 -1.89 -6.21
C SER A 175 14.49 -2.12 -7.70
N GLY A 176 14.23 -1.04 -8.41
CA GLY A 176 14.21 -0.99 -9.87
C GLY A 176 15.57 -0.65 -10.50
N VAL A 177 16.60 -0.40 -9.68
CA VAL A 177 17.93 -0.01 -10.15
C VAL A 177 19.02 -0.87 -9.53
N ALA A 178 20.17 -0.93 -10.20
CA ALA A 178 21.38 -1.56 -9.70
C ALA A 178 22.55 -0.57 -9.77
N GLN A 179 23.64 -0.86 -9.05
CA GLN A 179 24.86 -0.06 -9.17
C GLN A 179 25.37 -0.08 -10.62
N GLY A 180 25.73 1.08 -11.14
CA GLY A 180 26.09 1.30 -12.54
C GLY A 180 24.89 1.50 -13.50
N GLY A 181 23.66 1.26 -13.02
CA GLY A 181 22.44 1.51 -13.80
C GLY A 181 22.09 2.98 -13.91
N ALA A 182 21.35 3.31 -14.95
CA ALA A 182 20.85 4.67 -15.19
C ALA A 182 19.47 4.87 -14.55
N ILE A 183 19.28 6.02 -13.93
CA ILE A 183 17.96 6.51 -13.49
C ILE A 183 17.43 7.40 -14.64
N PRO A 184 16.37 6.96 -15.36
CA PRO A 184 15.84 7.71 -16.47
C PRO A 184 15.04 8.93 -16.02
N GLY A 185 15.16 10.04 -16.76
CA GLY A 185 14.41 11.26 -16.45
C GLY A 185 12.97 11.30 -17.00
N GLN A 186 12.52 10.23 -17.66
CA GLN A 186 11.18 10.14 -18.27
C GLN A 186 10.13 9.54 -17.35
N PHE A 187 10.53 8.95 -16.25
CA PHE A 187 9.65 8.27 -15.28
C PHE A 187 9.73 8.93 -13.91
N ASP A 188 8.97 8.37 -12.97
CA ASP A 188 9.01 8.77 -11.55
C ASP A 188 10.45 8.68 -11.00
N SER A 189 10.76 9.55 -10.05
CA SER A 189 12.07 9.58 -9.38
C SER A 189 12.31 8.41 -8.43
N MET A 190 11.30 7.62 -8.10
CA MET A 190 11.42 6.51 -7.17
C MET A 190 12.32 5.41 -7.76
N ILE A 191 13.35 5.04 -7.02
CA ILE A 191 14.34 4.04 -7.43
C ILE A 191 14.27 2.76 -6.61
N ALA A 192 13.79 2.84 -5.39
CA ALA A 192 13.67 1.71 -4.48
C ALA A 192 12.66 1.96 -3.37
N LYS A 193 12.34 0.90 -2.65
CA LYS A 193 11.57 0.88 -1.40
C LYS A 193 12.39 0.15 -0.34
N LEU A 194 12.45 0.71 0.85
CA LEU A 194 13.04 0.09 2.04
C LEU A 194 11.91 -0.18 3.02
N ILE A 195 11.72 -1.42 3.38
CA ILE A 195 10.69 -1.87 4.29
C ILE A 195 11.34 -2.52 5.51
#